data_437b062e4bf29ba54b59fd756d14362a
#
_entry.id   437b062e4bf29ba54b59fd756d14362a
#
_cell.length_a   1.000
_cell.length_b   1.000
_cell.length_c   1.000
_cell.angle_alpha   90.00
_cell.angle_beta   90.00
_cell.angle_gamma   90.00
#
_symmetry.space_group_name_H-M   'P 1'
#
loop_
_entity.id
_entity.type
_entity.pdbx_description
1 polymer ?
#
loop_
_entity_poly.entity_id
_entity_poly.type
_entity_poly.pdbx_seq_one_letter_code
_entity_poly.pdbx_strand_id
1 'polypeptide(L)'
;GDAPHFLRKELHEAPESVHKTLRGRIIEVEGTLRVQLGPDVIPDKTRDSLKNKQIKKIIAIGQGTAAVAARTIPQFLSPLLEGLELSVEAQLATEVSGFSMATDMSDTLVVAVSQSGTTTDTNRTVDLIRQRGGHIIAIVNRRGSDLTDKSHGVLYTSDGRDVEMSVASTKAFYAQVVAGVLLSSAIANLVDQTRDQNEILYALRQLPKSMEQAISTRPAVAAAAQRHAPQK
;
A
#
# COMPACT_ATOMS: atom_id res chain seq x y z
N GLY A 1 1.88 28.17 -4.00
CA GLY A 1 2.65 28.02 -2.78
C GLY A 1 4.12 28.29 -3.01
N ASP A 2 4.88 28.56 -1.95
CA ASP A 2 6.25 29.11 -2.01
C ASP A 2 7.35 28.08 -2.43
N ALA A 3 6.97 26.90 -2.86
CA ALA A 3 7.92 25.89 -3.33
C ALA A 3 8.25 26.09 -4.80
N PRO A 4 9.55 26.16 -5.20
CA PRO A 4 9.97 26.41 -6.58
C PRO A 4 9.61 25.26 -7.53
N HIS A 5 9.38 24.04 -7.01
CA HIS A 5 9.05 22.85 -7.80
C HIS A 5 8.02 21.99 -7.08
N PHE A 6 7.12 21.33 -7.83
CA PHE A 6 6.13 20.40 -7.28
C PHE A 6 6.78 19.26 -6.47
N LEU A 7 7.87 18.68 -6.97
CA LEU A 7 8.60 17.64 -6.24
C LEU A 7 8.99 18.07 -4.82
N ARG A 8 9.53 19.29 -4.67
CA ARG A 8 9.90 19.80 -3.34
C ARG A 8 8.69 19.98 -2.44
N LYS A 9 7.59 20.52 -2.98
CA LYS A 9 6.33 20.69 -2.27
C LYS A 9 5.83 19.33 -1.76
N GLU A 10 5.73 18.36 -2.64
CA GLU A 10 5.20 17.03 -2.36
C GLU A 10 6.06 16.25 -1.34
N LEU A 11 7.39 16.40 -1.39
CA LEU A 11 8.27 15.83 -0.37
C LEU A 11 8.00 16.41 1.02
N HIS A 12 7.70 17.72 1.13
CA HIS A 12 7.34 18.34 2.41
C HIS A 12 5.94 17.96 2.88
N GLU A 13 5.04 17.58 1.98
CA GLU A 13 3.69 17.10 2.29
C GLU A 13 3.66 15.61 2.66
N ALA A 14 4.74 14.86 2.41
CA ALA A 14 4.79 13.41 2.64
C ALA A 14 4.50 13.00 4.10
N PRO A 15 5.03 13.66 5.15
CA PRO A 15 4.71 13.34 6.53
C PRO A 15 3.21 13.44 6.82
N GLU A 16 2.56 14.49 6.34
CA GLU A 16 1.12 14.70 6.52
C GLU A 16 0.29 13.66 5.75
N SER A 17 0.71 13.29 4.53
CA SER A 17 0.07 12.22 3.74
C SER A 17 0.14 10.86 4.46
N VAL A 18 1.29 10.55 5.06
CA VAL A 18 1.47 9.36 5.89
C VAL A 18 0.61 9.44 7.16
N HIS A 19 0.60 10.57 7.85
CA HIS A 19 -0.23 10.78 9.05
C HIS A 19 -1.72 10.52 8.74
N LYS A 20 -2.24 11.09 7.67
CA LYS A 20 -3.62 10.86 7.22
C LYS A 20 -3.88 9.40 6.86
N THR A 21 -2.89 8.73 6.25
CA THR A 21 -3.01 7.30 5.93
C THR A 21 -3.09 6.43 7.18
N LEU A 22 -2.43 6.82 8.27
CA LEU A 22 -2.43 6.07 9.54
C LEU A 22 -3.64 6.37 10.42
N ARG A 23 -4.26 7.54 10.24
CA ARG A 23 -5.28 8.07 11.16
C ARG A 23 -6.45 7.11 11.37
N GLY A 24 -6.68 6.73 12.64
CA GLY A 24 -7.78 5.86 13.06
C GLY A 24 -7.63 4.38 12.67
N ARG A 25 -6.48 3.98 12.09
CA ARG A 25 -6.26 2.61 11.61
C ARG A 25 -5.40 1.75 12.53
N ILE A 26 -4.65 2.38 13.43
CA ILE A 26 -3.90 1.66 14.48
C ILE A 26 -4.57 1.97 15.81
N ILE A 27 -5.13 0.96 16.42
CA ILE A 27 -5.79 1.03 17.73
C ILE A 27 -4.95 0.29 18.78
N GLU A 28 -5.21 0.58 20.04
CA GLU A 28 -4.62 -0.13 21.16
C GLU A 28 -5.72 -0.89 21.91
N VAL A 29 -5.52 -2.18 22.08
CA VAL A 29 -6.45 -3.05 22.80
C VAL A 29 -5.63 -3.82 23.83
N GLU A 30 -5.94 -3.63 25.11
CA GLU A 30 -5.24 -4.30 26.22
C GLU A 30 -3.72 -4.18 26.17
N GLY A 31 -3.21 -2.98 25.84
CA GLY A 31 -1.77 -2.70 25.74
C GLY A 31 -1.10 -3.24 24.46
N THR A 32 -1.86 -3.83 23.54
CA THR A 32 -1.36 -4.36 22.27
C THR A 32 -1.86 -3.49 21.11
N LEU A 33 -0.96 -3.10 20.21
CA LEU A 33 -1.31 -2.38 19.00
C LEU A 33 -1.87 -3.34 17.95
N ARG A 34 -2.95 -2.93 17.30
CA ARG A 34 -3.57 -3.70 16.22
C ARG A 34 -4.02 -2.78 15.10
N VAL A 35 -4.02 -3.29 13.88
CA VAL A 35 -4.63 -2.60 12.74
C VAL A 35 -6.11 -2.94 12.68
N GLN A 36 -6.94 -1.90 12.61
CA GLN A 36 -8.37 -2.02 12.40
C GLN A 36 -8.74 -1.48 11.02
N LEU A 37 -9.22 -2.37 10.15
CA LEU A 37 -9.76 -2.04 8.84
C LEU A 37 -11.19 -2.56 8.74
N GLY A 38 -12.10 -1.70 8.27
CA GLY A 38 -13.52 -2.00 8.14
C GLY A 38 -13.86 -2.90 6.94
N PRO A 39 -15.15 -3.26 6.78
CA PRO A 39 -15.64 -4.06 5.66
C PRO A 39 -15.56 -3.33 4.32
N ASP A 40 -15.43 -2.02 4.33
CA ASP A 40 -15.13 -1.18 3.16
C ASP A 40 -13.73 -1.41 2.58
N VAL A 41 -12.80 -1.90 3.40
CA VAL A 41 -11.43 -2.26 2.99
C VAL A 41 -11.29 -3.76 2.80
N ILE A 42 -11.69 -4.56 3.79
CA ILE A 42 -11.69 -6.02 3.70
C ILE A 42 -13.12 -6.50 3.81
N PRO A 43 -13.82 -6.70 2.68
CA PRO A 43 -15.20 -7.14 2.67
C PRO A 43 -15.39 -8.48 3.37
N ASP A 44 -16.57 -8.70 3.95
CA ASP A 44 -16.87 -9.90 4.76
C ASP A 44 -16.57 -11.20 3.99
N LYS A 45 -16.96 -11.28 2.71
CA LYS A 45 -16.62 -12.44 1.86
C LYS A 45 -15.12 -12.70 1.80
N THR A 46 -14.30 -11.66 1.61
CA THR A 46 -12.84 -11.79 1.55
C THR A 46 -12.27 -12.15 2.92
N ARG A 47 -12.81 -11.53 3.96
CA ARG A 47 -12.45 -11.81 5.37
C ARG A 47 -12.71 -13.27 5.74
N ASP A 48 -13.88 -13.78 5.40
CA ASP A 48 -14.26 -15.18 5.68
C ASP A 48 -13.41 -16.15 4.86
N SER A 49 -13.14 -15.84 3.59
CA SER A 49 -12.28 -16.66 2.73
C SER A 49 -10.82 -16.72 3.22
N LEU A 50 -10.29 -15.63 3.82
CA LEU A 50 -8.99 -15.64 4.49
C LEU A 50 -9.00 -16.50 5.75
N LYS A 51 -9.98 -16.29 6.64
CA LYS A 51 -10.11 -17.06 7.90
C LYS A 51 -10.30 -18.55 7.67
N ASN A 52 -11.09 -18.91 6.66
CA ASN A 52 -11.40 -20.30 6.32
C ASN A 52 -10.34 -20.92 5.40
N LYS A 53 -9.20 -20.24 5.18
CA LYS A 53 -8.08 -20.73 4.36
C LYS A 53 -8.48 -21.08 2.92
N GLN A 54 -9.52 -20.44 2.40
CA GLN A 54 -9.95 -20.59 1.02
C GLN A 54 -9.05 -19.79 0.08
N ILE A 55 -8.56 -18.61 0.51
CA ILE A 55 -7.52 -17.87 -0.20
C ILE A 55 -6.18 -18.54 0.09
N LYS A 56 -5.49 -18.94 -0.98
CA LYS A 56 -4.18 -19.61 -0.96
C LYS A 56 -3.07 -18.73 -1.49
N LYS A 57 -3.43 -17.67 -2.22
CA LYS A 57 -2.47 -16.80 -2.87
C LYS A 57 -2.86 -15.33 -2.73
N ILE A 58 -1.88 -14.49 -2.43
CA ILE A 58 -2.01 -13.03 -2.45
C ILE A 58 -1.03 -12.50 -3.50
N ILE A 59 -1.52 -11.70 -4.44
CA ILE A 59 -0.71 -11.07 -5.49
C ILE A 59 -0.86 -9.55 -5.36
N ALA A 60 0.23 -8.86 -5.02
CA ALA A 60 0.27 -7.41 -5.07
C ALA A 60 0.65 -6.95 -6.48
N ILE A 61 -0.16 -6.11 -7.09
CA ILE A 61 0.08 -5.61 -8.45
C ILE A 61 0.14 -4.08 -8.49
N GLY A 62 0.85 -3.55 -9.46
CA GLY A 62 0.94 -2.12 -9.77
C GLY A 62 1.74 -1.87 -11.03
N GLN A 63 1.86 -0.59 -11.41
CA GLN A 63 2.70 -0.14 -12.53
C GLN A 63 3.61 1.01 -12.07
N GLY A 64 4.82 1.10 -12.63
CA GLY A 64 5.78 2.15 -12.30
C GLY A 64 6.09 2.20 -10.80
N THR A 65 6.01 3.39 -10.19
CA THR A 65 6.30 3.61 -8.76
C THR A 65 5.35 2.81 -7.85
N ALA A 66 4.09 2.64 -8.26
CA ALA A 66 3.12 1.84 -7.51
C ALA A 66 3.50 0.35 -7.46
N ALA A 67 4.14 -0.18 -8.51
CA ALA A 67 4.68 -1.54 -8.50
C ALA A 67 5.82 -1.69 -7.48
N VAL A 68 6.64 -0.66 -7.33
CA VAL A 68 7.71 -0.65 -6.31
C VAL A 68 7.09 -0.64 -4.90
N ALA A 69 6.06 0.18 -4.68
CA ALA A 69 5.32 0.17 -3.42
C ALA A 69 4.66 -1.19 -3.15
N ALA A 70 4.06 -1.83 -4.17
CA ALA A 70 3.43 -3.15 -4.05
C ALA A 70 4.41 -4.23 -3.58
N ARG A 71 5.70 -4.15 -3.94
CA ARG A 71 6.75 -5.11 -3.51
C ARG A 71 6.98 -5.12 -2.00
N THR A 72 6.60 -4.07 -1.28
CA THR A 72 6.70 -4.05 0.19
C THR A 72 5.71 -4.98 0.86
N ILE A 73 4.59 -5.30 0.20
CA ILE A 73 3.56 -6.20 0.73
C ILE A 73 4.12 -7.61 0.99
N PRO A 74 4.69 -8.34 0.02
CA PRO A 74 5.28 -9.64 0.30
C PRO A 74 6.47 -9.56 1.25
N GLN A 75 7.29 -8.50 1.19
CA GLN A 75 8.42 -8.33 2.10
C GLN A 75 7.98 -8.27 3.56
N PHE A 76 6.86 -7.62 3.82
CA PHE A 76 6.33 -7.46 5.17
C PHE A 76 5.42 -8.63 5.58
N LEU A 77 4.57 -9.10 4.68
CA LEU A 77 3.54 -10.10 5.00
C LEU A 77 4.09 -11.53 5.04
N SER A 78 5.02 -11.91 4.15
CA SER A 78 5.51 -13.29 4.09
C SER A 78 6.13 -13.79 5.40
N PRO A 79 6.95 -13.02 6.14
CA PRO A 79 7.46 -13.46 7.43
C PRO A 79 6.36 -13.68 8.49
N LEU A 80 5.27 -12.90 8.39
CA LEU A 80 4.11 -13.05 9.31
C LEU A 80 3.26 -14.28 9.00
N LEU A 81 3.39 -14.83 7.80
CA LEU A 81 2.66 -16.02 7.33
C LEU A 81 3.49 -17.30 7.34
N GLU A 82 4.71 -17.25 7.89
CA GLU A 82 5.60 -18.43 7.95
C GLU A 82 4.91 -19.62 8.63
N GLY A 83 4.94 -20.77 7.95
CA GLY A 83 4.26 -21.98 8.40
C GLY A 83 2.79 -22.10 7.97
N LEU A 84 2.24 -21.10 7.28
CA LEU A 84 0.88 -21.15 6.74
C LEU A 84 0.89 -21.46 5.24
N GLU A 85 -0.16 -22.14 4.77
CA GLU A 85 -0.36 -22.43 3.34
C GLU A 85 -0.97 -21.22 2.59
N LEU A 86 -0.31 -20.07 2.68
CA LEU A 86 -0.72 -18.84 2.03
C LEU A 86 0.51 -18.16 1.43
N SER A 87 0.61 -18.16 0.11
CA SER A 87 1.71 -17.52 -0.60
C SER A 87 1.45 -16.03 -0.87
N VAL A 88 2.51 -15.23 -0.85
CA VAL A 88 2.43 -13.79 -1.13
C VAL A 88 3.53 -13.41 -2.11
N GLU A 89 3.16 -12.74 -3.19
CA GLU A 89 4.10 -12.25 -4.20
C GLU A 89 3.70 -10.87 -4.72
N ALA A 90 4.61 -10.18 -5.38
CA ALA A 90 4.35 -8.94 -6.09
C ALA A 90 4.77 -9.08 -7.56
N GLN A 91 3.90 -8.62 -8.46
CA GLN A 91 4.13 -8.67 -9.91
C GLN A 91 3.73 -7.34 -10.56
N LEU A 92 4.27 -7.07 -11.75
CA LEU A 92 3.72 -6.01 -12.59
C LEU A 92 2.31 -6.40 -13.06
N ALA A 93 1.39 -5.43 -13.13
CA ALA A 93 0.04 -5.70 -13.61
C ALA A 93 0.05 -6.31 -15.02
N THR A 94 0.93 -5.83 -15.88
CA THR A 94 1.12 -6.36 -17.26
C THR A 94 1.61 -7.81 -17.28
N GLU A 95 2.48 -8.21 -16.35
CA GLU A 95 2.97 -9.59 -16.27
C GLU A 95 1.85 -10.56 -15.86
N VAL A 96 1.04 -10.14 -14.87
CA VAL A 96 -0.11 -10.95 -14.45
C VAL A 96 -1.10 -11.14 -15.60
N SER A 97 -1.52 -10.04 -16.27
CA SER A 97 -2.50 -10.12 -17.35
C SER A 97 -1.98 -10.82 -18.61
N GLY A 98 -0.67 -10.77 -18.84
CA GLY A 98 -0.06 -11.36 -20.03
C GLY A 98 0.33 -12.82 -19.89
N PHE A 99 0.80 -13.25 -18.73
CA PHE A 99 1.53 -14.52 -18.62
C PHE A 99 1.17 -15.39 -17.41
N SER A 100 0.71 -14.81 -16.30
CA SER A 100 0.65 -15.53 -15.01
C SER A 100 -0.77 -15.79 -14.50
N MET A 101 -1.80 -15.54 -15.32
CA MET A 101 -3.18 -15.60 -14.88
C MET A 101 -3.77 -17.02 -15.02
N ALA A 102 -4.17 -17.61 -13.91
CA ALA A 102 -4.91 -18.89 -13.90
C ALA A 102 -6.33 -18.72 -14.47
N THR A 103 -6.93 -19.82 -14.92
CA THR A 103 -8.32 -19.84 -15.44
C THR A 103 -9.32 -19.55 -14.32
N ASP A 104 -9.10 -20.12 -13.14
CA ASP A 104 -9.84 -19.86 -11.91
C ASP A 104 -8.90 -19.17 -10.90
N MET A 105 -9.34 -18.08 -10.31
CA MET A 105 -8.61 -17.30 -9.32
C MET A 105 -9.44 -17.11 -8.04
N SER A 106 -10.44 -17.94 -7.81
CA SER A 106 -11.32 -17.85 -6.65
C SER A 106 -10.58 -18.02 -5.31
N ASP A 107 -9.41 -18.66 -5.34
CA ASP A 107 -8.49 -18.83 -4.21
C ASP A 107 -7.45 -17.70 -4.09
N THR A 108 -7.56 -16.64 -4.87
CA THR A 108 -6.56 -15.59 -4.99
C THR A 108 -7.11 -14.25 -4.54
N LEU A 109 -6.38 -13.57 -3.66
CA LEU A 109 -6.57 -12.15 -3.33
C LEU A 109 -5.55 -11.30 -4.10
N VAL A 110 -6.04 -10.36 -4.87
CA VAL A 110 -5.19 -9.36 -5.54
C VAL A 110 -5.27 -8.04 -4.80
N VAL A 111 -4.09 -7.48 -4.47
CA VAL A 111 -3.94 -6.13 -3.94
C VAL A 111 -3.45 -5.22 -5.05
N ALA A 112 -4.34 -4.40 -5.59
CA ALA A 112 -4.04 -3.50 -6.70
C ALA A 112 -3.62 -2.12 -6.16
N VAL A 113 -2.36 -1.74 -6.39
CA VAL A 113 -1.79 -0.46 -5.92
C VAL A 113 -1.75 0.54 -7.07
N SER A 114 -2.36 1.71 -6.87
CA SER A 114 -2.37 2.80 -7.84
C SER A 114 -2.55 4.14 -7.13
N GLN A 115 -1.88 5.19 -7.57
CA GLN A 115 -2.12 6.54 -7.04
C GLN A 115 -3.43 7.11 -7.62
N SER A 116 -3.57 7.11 -8.93
CA SER A 116 -4.72 7.72 -9.64
C SER A 116 -5.94 6.80 -9.73
N GLY A 117 -5.74 5.48 -9.66
CA GLY A 117 -6.79 4.49 -9.92
C GLY A 117 -7.24 4.42 -11.39
N THR A 118 -6.54 5.10 -12.30
CA THR A 118 -6.89 5.19 -13.74
C THR A 118 -5.87 4.51 -14.65
N THR A 119 -4.82 3.88 -14.09
CA THR A 119 -3.79 3.19 -14.88
C THR A 119 -4.41 2.05 -15.67
N THR A 120 -4.34 2.12 -17.01
CA THR A 120 -5.01 1.20 -17.93
C THR A 120 -4.64 -0.26 -17.67
N ASP A 121 -3.35 -0.56 -17.55
CA ASP A 121 -2.88 -1.94 -17.34
C ASP A 121 -3.36 -2.52 -16.02
N THR A 122 -3.33 -1.75 -14.95
CA THR A 122 -3.84 -2.17 -13.64
C THR A 122 -5.35 -2.45 -13.70
N ASN A 123 -6.12 -1.54 -14.32
CA ASN A 123 -7.57 -1.70 -14.45
C ASN A 123 -7.95 -2.90 -15.31
N ARG A 124 -7.26 -3.11 -16.44
CA ARG A 124 -7.47 -4.28 -17.31
C ARG A 124 -7.17 -5.58 -16.57
N THR A 125 -6.07 -5.63 -15.83
CA THR A 125 -5.69 -6.81 -15.04
C THR A 125 -6.74 -7.12 -13.99
N VAL A 126 -7.24 -6.11 -13.28
CA VAL A 126 -8.31 -6.25 -12.28
C VAL A 126 -9.60 -6.77 -12.90
N ASP A 127 -10.01 -6.28 -14.08
CA ASP A 127 -11.19 -6.78 -14.79
C ASP A 127 -11.06 -8.29 -15.11
N LEU A 128 -9.91 -8.72 -15.60
CA LEU A 128 -9.65 -10.13 -15.93
C LEU A 128 -9.65 -11.02 -14.68
N ILE A 129 -9.08 -10.56 -13.57
CA ILE A 129 -9.06 -11.28 -12.30
C ILE A 129 -10.48 -11.43 -11.75
N ARG A 130 -11.26 -10.34 -11.79
CA ARG A 130 -12.66 -10.33 -11.34
C ARG A 130 -13.52 -11.34 -12.12
N GLN A 131 -13.34 -11.39 -13.43
CA GLN A 131 -14.03 -12.38 -14.29
C GLN A 131 -13.70 -13.83 -13.94
N ARG A 132 -12.54 -14.07 -13.32
CA ARG A 132 -12.06 -15.38 -12.89
C ARG A 132 -12.30 -15.67 -11.40
N GLY A 133 -13.16 -14.88 -10.76
CA GLY A 133 -13.59 -15.10 -9.38
C GLY A 133 -12.64 -14.59 -8.31
N GLY A 134 -11.52 -13.92 -8.66
CA GLY A 134 -10.55 -13.43 -7.70
C GLY A 134 -11.09 -12.32 -6.79
N HIS A 135 -10.59 -12.27 -5.56
CA HIS A 135 -10.84 -11.20 -4.63
C HIS A 135 -9.94 -10.00 -4.94
N ILE A 136 -10.46 -8.77 -4.81
CA ILE A 136 -9.71 -7.57 -5.16
C ILE A 136 -9.85 -6.53 -4.05
N ILE A 137 -8.69 -6.06 -3.54
CA ILE A 137 -8.58 -4.90 -2.67
C ILE A 137 -7.69 -3.87 -3.38
N ALA A 138 -8.16 -2.64 -3.51
CA ALA A 138 -7.37 -1.54 -4.04
C ALA A 138 -6.69 -0.74 -2.91
N ILE A 139 -5.44 -0.36 -3.12
CA ILE A 139 -4.76 0.71 -2.40
C ILE A 139 -4.66 1.89 -3.36
N VAL A 140 -5.45 2.94 -3.11
CA VAL A 140 -5.59 4.04 -4.07
C VAL A 140 -5.76 5.37 -3.35
N ASN A 141 -5.31 6.46 -3.99
CA ASN A 141 -5.53 7.79 -3.44
C ASN A 141 -6.84 8.41 -3.97
N ARG A 142 -7.12 8.30 -5.26
CA ARG A 142 -8.24 8.99 -5.89
C ARG A 142 -9.57 8.29 -5.66
N ARG A 143 -10.51 8.97 -4.97
CA ARG A 143 -11.89 8.52 -4.80
C ARG A 143 -12.64 8.54 -6.13
N GLY A 144 -13.57 7.59 -6.32
CA GLY A 144 -14.40 7.52 -7.52
C GLY A 144 -13.60 7.32 -8.80
N SER A 145 -12.51 6.56 -8.72
CA SER A 145 -11.72 6.14 -9.88
C SER A 145 -12.15 4.76 -10.38
N ASP A 146 -11.83 4.45 -11.63
CA ASP A 146 -12.16 3.15 -12.24
C ASP A 146 -11.76 1.97 -11.36
N LEU A 147 -10.57 2.04 -10.74
CA LEU A 147 -10.08 0.99 -9.87
C LEU A 147 -10.94 0.82 -8.61
N THR A 148 -11.48 1.93 -8.05
CA THR A 148 -12.36 1.85 -6.88
C THR A 148 -13.66 1.16 -7.18
N ASP A 149 -14.23 1.40 -8.37
CA ASP A 149 -15.50 0.82 -8.80
C ASP A 149 -15.40 -0.68 -9.14
N LYS A 150 -14.19 -1.12 -9.53
CA LYS A 150 -13.89 -2.51 -9.89
C LYS A 150 -13.46 -3.37 -8.71
N SER A 151 -13.03 -2.75 -7.61
CA SER A 151 -12.50 -3.46 -6.44
C SER A 151 -13.60 -3.85 -5.46
N HIS A 152 -13.42 -4.97 -4.76
CA HIS A 152 -14.35 -5.41 -3.73
C HIS A 152 -14.17 -4.64 -2.43
N GLY A 153 -12.94 -4.18 -2.14
CA GLY A 153 -12.63 -3.31 -1.02
C GLY A 153 -11.59 -2.27 -1.41
N VAL A 154 -11.56 -1.13 -0.69
CA VAL A 154 -10.69 0.00 -1.02
C VAL A 154 -10.04 0.57 0.23
N LEU A 155 -8.71 0.57 0.25
CA LEU A 155 -7.90 1.25 1.24
C LEU A 155 -7.40 2.58 0.66
N TYR A 156 -8.02 3.68 1.07
CA TYR A 156 -7.58 5.00 0.63
C TYR A 156 -6.31 5.44 1.36
N THR A 157 -5.33 5.90 0.59
CA THR A 157 -4.19 6.66 1.10
C THR A 157 -4.59 8.11 1.33
N SER A 158 -4.09 8.76 2.39
CA SER A 158 -4.28 10.20 2.65
C SER A 158 -5.71 10.70 2.42
N ASP A 159 -6.71 10.09 3.01
CA ASP A 159 -8.14 10.44 2.85
C ASP A 159 -8.70 10.33 1.41
N GLY A 160 -7.91 9.86 0.44
CA GLY A 160 -8.32 9.73 -0.95
C GLY A 160 -8.45 11.06 -1.70
N ARG A 161 -7.72 12.10 -1.29
CA ARG A 161 -7.85 13.47 -1.83
C ARG A 161 -6.54 14.20 -2.09
N ASP A 162 -5.38 13.55 -1.91
CA ASP A 162 -4.12 14.19 -2.23
C ASP A 162 -3.97 14.40 -3.72
N VAL A 163 -3.51 15.59 -4.08
CA VAL A 163 -3.12 15.93 -5.46
C VAL A 163 -1.61 15.78 -5.57
N GLU A 164 -1.16 15.00 -6.53
CA GLU A 164 0.23 14.81 -6.87
C GLU A 164 0.44 15.21 -8.34
N MET A 165 1.31 16.20 -8.55
CA MET A 165 1.56 16.79 -9.87
C MET A 165 2.84 16.26 -10.50
N SER A 166 3.75 15.71 -9.69
CA SER A 166 4.98 15.10 -10.18
C SER A 166 4.65 13.78 -10.90
N VAL A 167 5.27 13.56 -12.06
CA VAL A 167 5.09 12.32 -12.84
C VAL A 167 5.61 11.12 -12.07
N ALA A 168 6.78 11.25 -11.43
CA ALA A 168 7.27 10.25 -10.49
C ALA A 168 6.59 10.46 -9.14
N SER A 169 5.94 9.43 -8.62
CA SER A 169 5.23 9.48 -7.36
C SER A 169 6.19 9.77 -6.20
N THR A 170 5.82 10.72 -5.34
CA THR A 170 6.60 11.16 -4.18
C THR A 170 5.86 10.85 -2.88
N LYS A 171 5.01 11.76 -2.38
CA LYS A 171 4.23 11.54 -1.15
C LYS A 171 3.31 10.33 -1.27
N ALA A 172 2.71 10.10 -2.44
CA ALA A 172 1.82 8.96 -2.67
C ALA A 172 2.57 7.63 -2.56
N PHE A 173 3.84 7.56 -2.96
CA PHE A 173 4.66 6.36 -2.79
C PHE A 173 4.76 5.95 -1.31
N TYR A 174 5.14 6.88 -0.43
CA TYR A 174 5.25 6.60 1.01
C TYR A 174 3.90 6.20 1.61
N ALA A 175 2.83 6.87 1.23
CA ALA A 175 1.48 6.55 1.67
C ALA A 175 1.02 5.16 1.20
N GLN A 176 1.38 4.74 -0.02
CA GLN A 176 1.12 3.40 -0.55
C GLN A 176 1.88 2.32 0.21
N VAL A 177 3.16 2.55 0.52
CA VAL A 177 3.96 1.65 1.35
C VAL A 177 3.32 1.47 2.72
N VAL A 178 2.97 2.55 3.39
CA VAL A 178 2.30 2.52 4.71
C VAL A 178 0.96 1.79 4.63
N ALA A 179 0.14 2.06 3.62
CA ALA A 179 -1.13 1.36 3.41
C ALA A 179 -0.92 -0.14 3.16
N GLY A 180 0.13 -0.50 2.41
CA GLY A 180 0.54 -1.89 2.20
C GLY A 180 0.87 -2.60 3.51
N VAL A 181 1.63 -1.95 4.40
CA VAL A 181 1.97 -2.50 5.72
C VAL A 181 0.72 -2.63 6.60
N LEU A 182 -0.17 -1.64 6.62
CA LEU A 182 -1.44 -1.71 7.35
C LEU A 182 -2.31 -2.87 6.87
N LEU A 183 -2.48 -3.02 5.56
CA LEU A 183 -3.27 -4.12 4.98
C LEU A 183 -2.64 -5.48 5.31
N SER A 184 -1.32 -5.60 5.17
CA SER A 184 -0.57 -6.82 5.51
C SER A 184 -0.76 -7.19 6.98
N SER A 185 -0.63 -6.22 7.88
CA SER A 185 -0.85 -6.39 9.31
C SER A 185 -2.28 -6.89 9.63
N ALA A 186 -3.29 -6.27 8.99
CA ALA A 186 -4.67 -6.68 9.15
C ALA A 186 -4.93 -8.11 8.63
N ILE A 187 -4.36 -8.46 7.47
CA ILE A 187 -4.46 -9.82 6.91
C ILE A 187 -3.79 -10.84 7.84
N ALA A 188 -2.56 -10.56 8.31
CA ALA A 188 -1.86 -11.45 9.23
C ALA A 188 -2.71 -11.71 10.50
N ASN A 189 -3.32 -10.68 11.07
CA ASN A 189 -4.22 -10.83 12.22
C ASN A 189 -5.50 -11.63 11.93
N LEU A 190 -5.95 -11.68 10.67
CA LEU A 190 -7.11 -12.49 10.29
C LEU A 190 -6.79 -13.98 10.17
N VAL A 191 -5.59 -14.32 9.72
CA VAL A 191 -5.17 -15.70 9.45
C VAL A 191 -4.40 -16.32 10.61
N ASP A 192 -3.65 -15.53 11.38
CA ASP A 192 -2.91 -15.93 12.58
C ASP A 192 -2.80 -14.75 13.56
N GLN A 193 -3.50 -14.85 14.70
CA GLN A 193 -3.50 -13.78 15.71
C GLN A 193 -2.30 -13.84 16.67
N THR A 194 -1.42 -14.82 16.55
CA THR A 194 -0.32 -15.06 17.49
C THR A 194 0.91 -14.21 17.22
N ARG A 195 1.01 -13.60 16.03
CA ARG A 195 2.17 -12.81 15.63
C ARG A 195 2.17 -11.43 16.27
N ASP A 196 3.18 -11.15 17.07
CA ASP A 196 3.36 -9.82 17.66
C ASP A 196 3.82 -8.82 16.59
N GLN A 197 3.11 -7.71 16.51
CA GLN A 197 3.37 -6.62 15.56
C GLN A 197 3.54 -5.26 16.25
N ASN A 198 3.68 -5.24 17.59
CA ASN A 198 3.71 -4.01 18.36
C ASN A 198 4.86 -3.09 17.93
N GLU A 199 6.05 -3.63 17.74
CA GLU A 199 7.24 -2.84 17.36
C GLU A 199 7.02 -2.09 16.06
N ILE A 200 6.56 -2.78 15.02
CA ILE A 200 6.34 -2.16 13.70
C ILE A 200 5.17 -1.16 13.72
N LEU A 201 4.10 -1.48 14.43
CA LEU A 201 2.95 -0.58 14.52
C LEU A 201 3.28 0.66 15.34
N TYR A 202 4.12 0.54 16.37
CA TYR A 202 4.66 1.67 17.09
C TYR A 202 5.56 2.53 16.16
N ALA A 203 6.48 1.90 15.43
CA ALA A 203 7.33 2.60 14.47
C ALA A 203 6.51 3.35 13.40
N LEU A 204 5.43 2.73 12.88
CA LEU A 204 4.52 3.40 11.95
C LEU A 204 3.86 4.65 12.56
N ARG A 205 3.44 4.60 13.83
CA ARG A 205 2.88 5.78 14.52
C ARG A 205 3.88 6.93 14.61
N GLN A 206 5.18 6.62 14.74
CA GLN A 206 6.24 7.61 14.84
C GLN A 206 6.75 8.10 13.47
N LEU A 207 6.42 7.38 12.39
CA LEU A 207 6.96 7.62 11.05
C LEU A 207 6.76 9.06 10.56
N PRO A 208 5.59 9.71 10.69
CA PRO A 208 5.42 11.10 10.26
C PRO A 208 6.42 12.06 10.92
N LYS A 209 6.61 11.95 12.23
CA LYS A 209 7.56 12.75 12.98
C LYS A 209 9.01 12.48 12.55
N SER A 210 9.35 11.23 12.32
CA SER A 210 10.69 10.84 11.82
C SER A 210 10.94 11.42 10.42
N MET A 211 9.93 11.45 9.56
CA MET A 211 10.01 12.07 8.23
C MET A 211 10.21 13.60 8.33
N GLU A 212 9.51 14.28 9.22
CA GLU A 212 9.72 15.72 9.50
C GLU A 212 11.14 15.99 9.96
N GLN A 213 11.66 15.18 10.87
CA GLN A 213 13.05 15.27 11.34
C GLN A 213 14.04 15.07 10.19
N ALA A 214 13.81 14.08 9.32
CA ALA A 214 14.64 13.88 8.13
C ALA A 214 14.62 15.10 7.19
N ILE A 215 13.44 15.69 6.95
CA ILE A 215 13.31 16.89 6.13
C ILE A 215 14.05 18.09 6.77
N SER A 216 14.06 18.20 8.08
CA SER A 216 14.77 19.29 8.80
C SER A 216 16.29 19.26 8.63
N THR A 217 16.87 18.11 8.24
CA THR A 217 18.32 18.00 7.96
C THR A 217 18.73 18.62 6.63
N ARG A 218 17.77 19.05 5.80
CA ARG A 218 17.99 19.59 4.46
C ARG A 218 19.10 20.65 4.36
N PRO A 219 19.23 21.65 5.27
CA PRO A 219 20.31 22.64 5.15
C PRO A 219 21.70 22.02 5.19
N ALA A 220 21.91 21.04 6.08
CA ALA A 220 23.19 20.33 6.20
C ALA A 220 23.48 19.48 4.96
N VAL A 221 22.47 18.79 4.43
CA VAL A 221 22.57 17.97 3.20
C VAL A 221 22.85 18.88 1.98
N ALA A 222 22.19 20.02 1.87
CA ALA A 222 22.44 20.99 0.79
C ALA A 222 23.87 21.54 0.84
N ALA A 223 24.38 21.89 2.02
CA ALA A 223 25.75 22.35 2.21
C ALA A 223 26.79 21.26 1.85
N ALA A 224 26.52 20.01 2.19
CA ALA A 224 27.34 18.87 1.78
C ALA A 224 27.31 18.67 0.26
N ALA A 225 26.11 18.71 -0.37
CA ALA A 225 25.95 18.59 -1.80
C ALA A 225 26.72 19.68 -2.57
N GLN A 226 26.66 20.93 -2.11
CA GLN A 226 27.43 22.04 -2.72
C GLN A 226 28.95 21.83 -2.64
N ARG A 227 29.45 21.22 -1.58
CA ARG A 227 30.90 20.91 -1.43
C ARG A 227 31.38 19.78 -2.32
N HIS A 228 30.52 18.80 -2.61
CA HIS A 228 30.88 17.56 -3.30
C HIS A 228 30.31 17.45 -4.73
N ALA A 229 29.38 18.32 -5.10
CA ALA A 229 28.87 18.34 -6.47
C ALA A 229 29.98 18.80 -7.45
N PRO A 230 30.18 18.10 -8.57
CA PRO A 230 31.12 18.58 -9.57
C PRO A 230 30.66 19.95 -10.07
N GLN A 231 31.56 20.90 -10.01
CA GLN A 231 31.36 22.20 -10.66
C GLN A 231 31.40 21.96 -12.18
N LYS A 232 30.24 22.06 -12.82
CA LYS A 232 30.12 22.11 -14.27
C LYS A 232 29.99 23.55 -14.73
#